data_bf2873271e4771c7565719fb1bade3ee
#
_entry.id   bf2873271e4771c7565719fb1bade3ee
#
_cell.length_a   1.000
_cell.length_b   1.000
_cell.length_c   1.000
_cell.angle_alpha   90.00
_cell.angle_beta   90.00
_cell.angle_gamma   90.00
#
_symmetry.space_group_name_H-M   'P 1'
#
loop_
_entity.id
_entity.type
_entity.pdbx_description
1 polymer ?
#
loop_
_entity_poly.entity_id
_entity_poly.type
_entity_poly.pdbx_seq_one_letter_code
_entity_poly.pdbx_strand_id
1 'polypeptide(L)' 'METPRDAVLLRVFIGEADRAAGRPLHRAIVDAAFKAKLAGATVFHGPLSYGHGDRINDEFNVDAPGNLPAIVEIID' A
#
# COMPACT_ATOMS: atom_id res chain seq x y z
N MET A 1 1.02 -15.95 9.76
CA MET A 1 0.64 -16.32 8.38
C MET A 1 1.69 -17.24 7.79
N GLU A 2 1.24 -18.31 7.21
CA GLU A 2 2.11 -19.25 6.50
C GLU A 2 2.27 -18.84 5.06
N THR A 3 3.52 -18.76 4.57
CA THR A 3 3.77 -18.45 3.17
C THR A 3 3.59 -19.69 2.31
N PRO A 4 2.79 -19.63 1.24
CA PRO A 4 2.65 -20.76 0.33
C PRO A 4 3.99 -21.17 -0.28
N ARG A 5 4.11 -22.42 -0.68
CA ARG A 5 5.36 -22.97 -1.22
C ARG A 5 5.82 -22.26 -2.49
N ASP A 6 4.88 -22.01 -3.41
CA ASP A 6 5.16 -21.32 -4.66
C ASP A 6 4.44 -19.97 -4.61
N ALA A 7 4.95 -19.09 -3.76
CA ALA A 7 4.30 -17.83 -3.50
C ALA A 7 4.66 -16.78 -4.55
N VAL A 8 3.67 -15.93 -4.84
CA VAL A 8 3.87 -14.70 -5.60
C VAL A 8 3.69 -13.54 -4.64
N LEU A 9 4.61 -12.60 -4.70
CA LEU A 9 4.56 -11.37 -3.91
C LEU A 9 4.23 -10.20 -4.81
N LEU A 10 3.14 -9.50 -4.50
CA LEU A 10 2.75 -8.26 -5.17
C LEU A 10 2.90 -7.11 -4.19
N ARG A 11 3.58 -6.06 -4.60
CA ARG A 11 3.66 -4.82 -3.84
C ARG A 11 2.95 -3.72 -4.59
N VAL A 12 2.04 -3.03 -3.90
CA VAL A 12 1.29 -1.92 -4.47
C VAL A 12 1.71 -0.66 -3.72
N PHE A 13 2.24 0.31 -4.45
CA PHE A 13 2.71 1.57 -3.86
C PHE A 13 1.62 2.62 -4.02
N ILE A 14 1.14 3.15 -2.90
CA ILE A 14 0.06 4.12 -2.88
C ILE A 14 0.36 5.22 -1.86
N GLY A 15 -0.49 6.24 -1.80
CA GLY A 15 -0.45 7.21 -0.72
C GLY A 15 -1.36 6.78 0.42
N GLU A 16 -0.94 7.07 1.65
CA GLU A 16 -1.72 6.74 2.84
C GLU A 16 -3.12 7.36 2.80
N ALA A 17 -3.23 8.56 2.23
CA ALA A 17 -4.50 9.28 2.15
C ALA A 17 -5.32 8.95 0.90
N ASP A 18 -4.83 8.11 0.02
CA ASP A 18 -5.56 7.73 -1.18
C ASP A 18 -6.84 6.98 -0.82
N ARG A 19 -7.89 7.24 -1.58
CA ARG A 19 -9.21 6.69 -1.28
C ARG A 19 -9.82 6.05 -2.53
N ALA A 20 -10.67 5.07 -2.29
CA ALA A 20 -11.46 4.42 -3.32
C ALA A 20 -12.89 4.27 -2.79
N ALA A 21 -13.86 4.82 -3.52
CA ALA A 21 -15.27 4.77 -3.13
C ALA A 21 -15.52 5.27 -1.70
N GLY A 22 -14.84 6.35 -1.31
CA GLY A 22 -14.99 6.95 0.01
C GLY A 22 -14.28 6.24 1.14
N ARG A 23 -13.51 5.18 0.85
CA ARG A 23 -12.75 4.40 1.84
C ARG A 23 -11.26 4.57 1.60
N PRO A 24 -10.43 4.39 2.63
CA PRO A 24 -8.99 4.34 2.41
C PRO A 24 -8.63 3.28 1.38
N LEU A 25 -7.79 3.64 0.40
CA LEU A 25 -7.44 2.73 -0.69
C LEU A 25 -6.73 1.48 -0.17
N HIS A 26 -5.82 1.64 0.79
CA HIS A 26 -5.11 0.48 1.35
C HIS A 26 -6.10 -0.51 1.98
N ARG A 27 -7.15 -0.02 2.65
CA ARG A 27 -8.16 -0.88 3.23
C ARG A 27 -8.96 -1.60 2.16
N ALA A 28 -9.32 -0.89 1.08
CA ALA A 28 -10.06 -1.48 -0.02
C ALA A 28 -9.26 -2.61 -0.69
N ILE A 29 -7.94 -2.41 -0.84
CA ILE A 29 -7.07 -3.43 -1.43
C ILE A 29 -6.98 -4.66 -0.52
N VAL A 30 -6.79 -4.47 0.79
CA VAL A 30 -6.73 -5.58 1.74
C VAL A 30 -8.05 -6.34 1.76
N ASP A 31 -9.17 -5.64 1.77
CA ASP A 31 -10.49 -6.29 1.75
C ASP A 31 -10.69 -7.09 0.47
N ALA A 32 -10.26 -6.57 -0.67
CA ALA A 32 -10.34 -7.29 -1.94
C ALA A 32 -9.50 -8.56 -1.91
N ALA A 33 -8.28 -8.50 -1.37
CA ALA A 33 -7.41 -9.66 -1.23
C ALA A 33 -8.04 -10.70 -0.32
N PHE A 34 -8.65 -10.27 0.78
CA PHE A 34 -9.34 -11.16 1.70
C PHE A 34 -10.51 -11.86 1.03
N LYS A 35 -11.33 -11.11 0.30
CA LYS A 35 -12.49 -11.67 -0.41
C LYS A 35 -12.07 -12.64 -1.51
N ALA A 36 -10.93 -12.39 -2.15
CA ALA A 36 -10.38 -13.28 -3.18
C ALA A 36 -9.66 -14.49 -2.57
N LYS A 37 -9.59 -14.59 -1.25
CA LYS A 37 -8.96 -15.69 -0.52
C LYS A 37 -7.47 -15.85 -0.83
N LEU A 38 -6.80 -14.72 -1.02
CA LEU A 38 -5.35 -14.72 -1.19
C LEU A 38 -4.68 -15.07 0.14
N ALA A 39 -3.44 -15.56 0.09
CA ALA A 39 -2.77 -16.09 1.26
C ALA A 39 -2.54 -15.05 2.35
N GLY A 40 -2.25 -13.81 1.98
CA GLY A 40 -2.07 -12.76 2.97
C GLY A 40 -1.91 -11.39 2.35
N ALA A 41 -2.15 -10.37 3.17
CA ALA A 41 -1.96 -8.98 2.78
C ALA A 41 -1.52 -8.19 4.00
N THR A 42 -0.56 -7.29 3.81
CA THR A 42 -0.03 -6.46 4.89
C THR A 42 0.16 -5.04 4.36
N VAL A 43 -0.14 -4.07 5.21
CA VAL A 43 0.08 -2.65 4.86
C VAL A 43 1.25 -2.13 5.67
N PHE A 44 2.19 -1.51 4.97
CA PHE A 44 3.30 -0.79 5.60
C PHE A 44 3.15 0.69 5.31
N HIS A 45 3.42 1.50 6.31
CA HIS A 45 3.43 2.96 6.17
C HIS A 45 4.87 3.45 6.20
N GLY A 46 5.26 4.23 5.21
CA GLY A 46 6.60 4.76 5.14
C GLY A 46 6.61 6.26 5.44
N PRO A 47 7.55 6.73 6.29
CA PRO A 47 7.65 8.15 6.60
C PRO A 47 8.32 8.94 5.46
N LEU A 48 9.02 8.26 4.58
CA LEU A 48 9.77 8.88 3.51
C LEU A 48 9.88 7.94 2.33
N SER A 49 9.70 8.46 1.12
CA SER A 49 9.93 7.67 -0.09
C SER A 49 10.42 8.58 -1.20
N TYR A 50 11.08 7.96 -2.16
CA TYR A 50 11.51 8.61 -3.39
C TYR A 50 10.97 7.80 -4.55
N GLY A 51 10.30 8.46 -5.46
CA GLY A 51 9.66 7.75 -6.55
C GLY A 51 9.62 8.54 -7.84
N HIS A 52 8.64 8.20 -8.65
CA HIS A 52 8.43 8.83 -9.95
C HIS A 52 8.29 10.35 -9.79
N GLY A 53 8.97 11.12 -10.64
CA GLY A 53 8.91 12.57 -10.60
C GLY A 53 10.00 13.22 -9.76
N ASP A 54 10.98 12.45 -9.32
CA ASP A 54 12.13 12.94 -8.56
C ASP A 54 11.74 13.71 -7.30
N ARG A 55 10.68 13.26 -6.64
CA ARG A 55 10.21 13.87 -5.41
C ARG A 55 10.41 12.95 -4.23
N ILE A 56 10.76 13.56 -3.11
CA ILE A 56 10.84 12.86 -1.84
C ILE A 56 9.52 13.10 -1.12
N ASN A 57 8.78 12.02 -0.87
CA ASN A 57 7.49 12.08 -0.21
C ASN A 57 7.66 11.81 1.28
N ASP A 58 7.42 12.83 2.09
CA ASP A 58 7.45 12.73 3.54
C ASP A 58 6.38 13.66 4.13
N GLU A 59 6.36 13.76 5.45
CA GLU A 59 5.38 14.60 6.13
C GLU A 59 5.54 16.09 5.83
N PHE A 60 6.69 16.49 5.29
CA PHE A 60 6.99 17.88 4.93
C PHE A 60 6.79 18.15 3.45
N ASN A 61 6.34 17.19 2.69
CA ASN A 61 6.10 17.34 1.25
C ASN A 61 4.91 18.26 1.03
N VAL A 62 5.18 19.44 0.47
CA VAL A 62 4.13 20.44 0.27
C VAL A 62 3.15 20.12 -0.84
N ASP A 63 3.50 19.22 -1.77
CA ASP A 63 2.63 18.86 -2.88
C ASP A 63 1.48 17.97 -2.44
N ALA A 64 1.73 17.15 -1.42
CA ALA A 64 0.74 16.25 -0.89
C ALA A 64 0.92 16.14 0.63
N PRO A 65 0.71 17.26 1.35
CA PRO A 65 0.90 17.24 2.80
C PRO A 65 -0.03 16.24 3.44
N GLY A 66 0.51 15.38 4.29
CA GLY A 66 -0.25 14.35 4.96
C GLY A 66 -0.52 13.10 4.13
N ASN A 67 -0.11 13.08 2.85
CA ASN A 67 -0.24 11.89 2.03
C ASN A 67 1.09 11.14 1.99
N LEU A 68 1.39 10.46 3.08
CA LEU A 68 2.61 9.69 3.22
C LEU A 68 2.54 8.41 2.38
N PRO A 69 3.69 7.83 2.01
CA PRO A 69 3.69 6.60 1.23
C PRO A 69 3.18 5.42 2.04
N ALA A 70 2.50 4.53 1.35
CA ALA A 70 2.08 3.25 1.91
C ALA A 70 2.33 2.14 0.89
N ILE A 71 2.63 0.96 1.38
CA ILE A 71 2.87 -0.21 0.55
C ILE A 71 1.93 -1.31 1.01
N VAL A 72 1.16 -1.86 0.09
CA VAL A 72 0.37 -3.05 0.38
C VAL A 72 1.09 -4.23 -0.23
N GLU A 73 1.50 -5.18 0.60
CA GLU A 73 2.10 -6.43 0.16
C GLU A 73 1.06 -7.53 0.19
N ILE A 74 0.92 -8.21 -0.93
CA ILE A 74 -0.01 -9.34 -1.07
C ILE A 74 0.80 -10.57 -1.43
N ILE A 75 0.57 -11.63 -0.70
CA ILE A 75 1.21 -12.94 -0.93
C ILE A 75 0.15 -13.94 -1.32
N ASP A 76 0.43 -14.67 -2.39
CA ASP A 76 -0.49 -15.72 -2.83
C ASP A 76 0.22 -16.85 -3.58
#